data_8d19e53d5064acf86478faef7ead95bf
#
_entry.id   8d19e53d5064acf86478faef7ead95bf
#
_cell.length_a   1.000
_cell.length_b   1.000
_cell.length_c   1.000
_cell.angle_alpha   90.00
_cell.angle_beta   90.00
_cell.angle_gamma   90.00
#
_symmetry.space_group_name_H-M   'P 1'
#
loop_
_entity.id
_entity.type
_entity.pdbx_description
1 polymer ?
#
loop_
_entity_poly.entity_id
_entity_poly.type
_entity_poly.pdbx_seq_one_letter_code
_entity_poly.pdbx_strand_id
1 'polypeptide(L)'
;MPHFTIEYSANLDARVDMGQVVEIVRKAAIETGIFPLGGIRVRAVRCEHYTIGDGNPDHAFLDMVLRLGEGRDLKTRKEAGEHIFRALSAYLDPVFARCKFALSFDMQINDKETSWKRNNIHEALKADAAHG
;
A
#
# COMPACT_ATOMS: atom_id res chain seq x y z
N MET A 1 -6.15 -10.02 -7.25
CA MET A 1 -6.53 -9.20 -6.09
C MET A 1 -5.35 -8.37 -5.66
N PRO A 2 -5.48 -7.07 -5.53
CA PRO A 2 -4.36 -6.21 -5.15
C PRO A 2 -4.04 -6.33 -3.65
N HIS A 3 -2.80 -6.66 -3.36
CA HIS A 3 -2.27 -6.72 -2.00
C HIS A 3 -1.22 -5.64 -1.84
N PHE A 4 -1.51 -4.66 -0.99
CA PHE A 4 -0.54 -3.65 -0.57
C PHE A 4 0.07 -4.10 0.74
N THR A 5 1.33 -4.43 0.72
CA THR A 5 2.07 -4.80 1.93
C THR A 5 3.07 -3.71 2.25
N ILE A 6 2.91 -3.11 3.42
CA ILE A 6 3.80 -2.08 3.93
C ILE A 6 4.68 -2.72 5.01
N GLU A 7 5.99 -2.61 4.84
CA GLU A 7 6.93 -2.93 5.91
C GLU A 7 7.56 -1.62 6.38
N TYR A 8 7.61 -1.40 7.69
CA TYR A 8 8.11 -0.14 8.22
C TYR A 8 8.96 -0.35 9.47
N SER A 9 9.93 0.54 9.67
CA SER A 9 10.76 0.52 10.85
C SER A 9 9.94 0.89 12.10
N ALA A 10 10.14 0.12 13.17
CA ALA A 10 9.35 0.25 14.40
C ALA A 10 9.34 1.67 14.98
N ASN A 11 10.41 2.44 14.74
CA ASN A 11 10.50 3.82 15.22
C ASN A 11 9.48 4.77 14.59
N LEU A 12 8.83 4.37 13.49
CA LEU A 12 7.77 5.19 12.87
C LEU A 12 6.50 5.22 13.72
N ASP A 13 6.25 4.24 14.58
CA ASP A 13 5.05 4.23 15.42
C ASP A 13 4.93 5.47 16.30
N ALA A 14 6.05 6.03 16.74
CA ALA A 14 6.06 7.26 17.53
C ALA A 14 5.96 8.54 16.69
N ARG A 15 6.03 8.44 15.36
CA ARG A 15 6.12 9.58 14.44
C ARG A 15 4.91 9.73 13.55
N VAL A 16 4.18 8.65 13.31
CA VAL A 16 3.03 8.65 12.41
C VAL A 16 2.01 7.59 12.83
N ASP A 17 0.74 7.85 12.56
CA ASP A 17 -0.34 6.90 12.81
C ASP A 17 -0.42 5.92 11.63
N MET A 18 0.06 4.70 11.82
CA MET A 18 0.05 3.68 10.77
C MET A 18 -1.36 3.23 10.40
N GLY A 19 -2.33 3.35 11.29
CA GLY A 19 -3.73 3.12 10.97
C GLY A 19 -4.24 4.09 9.91
N GLN A 20 -3.82 5.34 9.97
CA GLN A 20 -4.14 6.34 8.95
C GLN A 20 -3.40 6.09 7.64
N VAL A 21 -2.16 5.64 7.72
CA VAL A 21 -1.37 5.29 6.52
C VAL A 21 -2.10 4.24 5.68
N VAL A 22 -2.55 3.14 6.31
CA VAL A 22 -3.25 2.08 5.57
C VAL A 22 -4.58 2.58 4.99
N GLU A 23 -5.29 3.46 5.68
CA GLU A 23 -6.53 4.06 5.18
C GLU A 23 -6.29 4.99 3.98
N ILE A 24 -5.22 5.78 4.02
CA ILE A 24 -4.86 6.66 2.90
C ILE A 24 -4.55 5.83 1.65
N VAL A 25 -3.80 4.75 1.81
CA VAL A 25 -3.48 3.85 0.69
C VAL A 25 -4.75 3.20 0.14
N ARG A 26 -5.63 2.71 1.02
CA ARG A 26 -6.90 2.10 0.61
C ARG A 26 -7.76 3.08 -0.19
N LYS A 27 -7.93 4.29 0.30
CA LYS A 27 -8.73 5.33 -0.38
C LYS A 27 -8.12 5.72 -1.71
N ALA A 28 -6.80 5.88 -1.76
CA ALA A 28 -6.11 6.20 -3.01
C ALA A 28 -6.25 5.09 -4.04
N ALA A 29 -6.16 3.83 -3.59
CA ALA A 29 -6.38 2.68 -4.48
C ALA A 29 -7.79 2.66 -5.06
N ILE A 30 -8.81 2.93 -4.23
CA ILE A 30 -10.21 3.03 -4.69
C ILE A 30 -10.35 4.14 -5.73
N GLU A 31 -9.74 5.28 -5.50
CA GLU A 31 -9.81 6.43 -6.40
C GLU A 31 -9.26 6.16 -7.79
N THR A 32 -8.30 5.22 -7.92
CA THR A 32 -7.76 4.87 -9.24
C THR A 32 -8.79 4.22 -10.15
N GLY A 33 -9.82 3.59 -9.60
CA GLY A 33 -10.87 2.92 -10.34
C GLY A 33 -10.46 1.63 -11.05
N ILE A 34 -9.23 1.17 -10.89
CA ILE A 34 -8.72 0.00 -11.61
C ILE A 34 -8.78 -1.31 -10.82
N PHE A 35 -9.13 -1.24 -9.55
CA PHE A 35 -9.19 -2.42 -8.68
C PHE A 35 -10.61 -2.73 -8.27
N PRO A 36 -11.04 -4.00 -8.30
CA PRO A 36 -12.31 -4.40 -7.69
C PRO A 36 -12.27 -4.07 -6.19
N LEU A 37 -13.30 -3.40 -5.69
CA LEU A 37 -13.33 -2.93 -4.31
C LEU A 37 -13.08 -4.05 -3.29
N GLY A 38 -13.76 -5.18 -3.48
CA GLY A 38 -13.63 -6.32 -2.57
C GLY A 38 -12.30 -7.05 -2.64
N GLY A 39 -11.43 -6.68 -3.57
CA GLY A 39 -10.09 -7.27 -3.72
C GLY A 39 -8.98 -6.45 -3.04
N ILE A 40 -9.26 -5.19 -2.70
CA ILE A 40 -8.24 -4.29 -2.14
C ILE A 40 -7.92 -4.70 -0.70
N ARG A 41 -6.65 -4.98 -0.44
CA ARG A 41 -6.13 -5.29 0.90
C ARG A 41 -4.90 -4.44 1.16
N VAL A 42 -4.89 -3.77 2.30
CA VAL A 42 -3.75 -2.95 2.72
C VAL A 42 -3.38 -3.36 4.14
N ARG A 43 -2.11 -3.65 4.36
CA ARG A 43 -1.62 -4.00 5.69
C ARG A 43 -0.24 -3.42 5.94
N ALA A 44 0.02 -3.12 7.18
CA ALA A 44 1.31 -2.63 7.63
C ALA A 44 1.94 -3.63 8.60
N VAL A 45 3.18 -4.00 8.32
CA VAL A 45 3.95 -4.95 9.11
C VAL A 45 5.10 -4.19 9.77
N ARG A 46 5.10 -4.19 11.09
CA ARG A 46 6.12 -3.52 11.88
C ARG A 46 7.39 -4.36 11.92
N CYS A 47 8.52 -3.76 11.53
CA CYS A 47 9.82 -4.41 11.62
C CYS A 47 10.46 -4.04 12.96
N GLU A 48 10.62 -5.04 13.83
CA GLU A 48 11.25 -4.86 15.13
C GLU A 48 12.76 -4.75 15.01
N HIS A 49 13.35 -5.55 14.13
CA HIS A 49 14.78 -5.62 13.91
C HIS A 49 15.10 -5.10 12.52
N TYR A 50 15.83 -4.02 12.45
CA TYR A 50 16.22 -3.38 11.20
C TYR A 50 17.48 -2.56 11.41
N THR A 51 18.22 -2.32 10.32
CA THR A 51 19.33 -1.39 10.31
C THR A 51 19.35 -0.68 8.97
N ILE A 52 19.69 0.59 8.96
CA ILE A 52 19.57 1.45 7.78
C ILE A 52 20.89 2.19 7.57
N GLY A 53 21.49 2.01 6.39
CA GLY A 53 22.65 2.77 5.94
C GLY A 53 23.84 2.67 6.90
N ASP A 54 24.13 3.77 7.56
CA ASP A 54 25.24 3.89 8.50
C ASP A 54 24.95 3.33 9.90
N GLY A 55 23.73 2.79 10.09
CA GLY A 55 23.33 2.21 11.37
C GLY A 55 22.78 3.21 12.39
N ASN A 56 22.61 4.49 12.00
CA ASN A 56 22.01 5.47 12.91
C ASN A 56 20.59 5.04 13.30
N PRO A 57 20.29 4.85 14.60
CA PRO A 57 18.98 4.34 15.04
C PRO A 57 17.81 5.30 14.79
N ASP A 58 18.08 6.56 14.48
CA ASP A 58 17.03 7.54 14.19
C ASP A 58 16.52 7.47 12.75
N HIS A 59 17.24 6.79 11.87
CA HIS A 59 16.78 6.58 10.50
C HIS A 59 15.51 5.72 10.49
N ALA A 60 14.63 6.01 9.54
CA ALA A 60 13.37 5.30 9.39
C ALA A 60 13.15 4.90 7.94
N PHE A 61 12.34 3.87 7.72
CA PHE A 61 11.90 3.48 6.38
C PHE A 61 10.45 3.03 6.37
N LEU A 62 9.84 3.16 5.20
CA LEU A 62 8.58 2.53 4.86
C LEU A 62 8.68 2.04 3.42
N ASP A 63 8.52 0.75 3.24
CA ASP A 63 8.55 0.11 1.92
C ASP A 63 7.19 -0.51 1.64
N MET A 64 6.56 -0.09 0.53
CA MET A 64 5.28 -0.64 0.12
C MET A 64 5.43 -1.40 -1.18
N VAL A 65 4.90 -2.60 -1.22
CA VAL A 65 4.82 -3.43 -2.42
C VAL A 65 3.37 -3.69 -2.74
N LEU A 66 2.98 -3.38 -3.97
CA LEU A 66 1.68 -3.74 -4.51
C LEU A 66 1.86 -5.00 -5.38
N ARG A 67 1.24 -6.08 -4.95
CA ARG A 67 1.17 -7.30 -5.74
C ARG A 67 -0.21 -7.38 -6.38
N LEU A 68 -0.26 -7.45 -7.71
CA LEU A 68 -1.51 -7.43 -8.46
C LEU A 68 -1.49 -8.45 -9.60
N GLY A 69 -2.68 -8.78 -10.10
CA GLY A 69 -2.84 -9.70 -11.21
C GLY A 69 -2.50 -9.07 -12.56
N GLU A 70 -2.30 -9.91 -13.55
CA GLU A 70 -2.10 -9.52 -14.95
C GLU A 70 -3.36 -8.89 -15.55
N GLY A 71 -3.20 -8.17 -16.63
CA GLY A 71 -4.31 -7.68 -17.47
C GLY A 71 -4.37 -6.17 -17.65
N ARG A 72 -3.71 -5.40 -16.80
CA ARG A 72 -3.64 -3.95 -16.93
C ARG A 72 -2.37 -3.56 -17.68
N ASP A 73 -2.47 -2.63 -18.62
CA ASP A 73 -1.30 -2.18 -19.37
C ASP A 73 -0.38 -1.31 -18.50
N LEU A 74 0.82 -1.03 -19.00
CA LEU A 74 1.82 -0.26 -18.28
C LEU A 74 1.34 1.16 -17.96
N LYS A 75 0.69 1.81 -18.90
CA LYS A 75 0.18 3.17 -18.71
C LYS A 75 -0.81 3.23 -17.56
N THR A 76 -1.78 2.30 -17.53
CA THR A 76 -2.78 2.19 -16.46
C THR A 76 -2.10 1.98 -15.10
N ARG A 77 -1.13 1.06 -15.04
CA ARG A 77 -0.41 0.78 -13.80
C ARG A 77 0.42 1.98 -13.32
N LYS A 78 1.08 2.67 -14.23
CA LYS A 78 1.87 3.87 -13.89
C LYS A 78 1.00 4.99 -13.35
N GLU A 79 -0.10 5.28 -13.99
CA GLU A 79 -1.03 6.33 -13.56
C GLU A 79 -1.59 6.02 -12.17
N ALA A 80 -2.00 4.78 -11.95
CA ALA A 80 -2.49 4.34 -10.64
C ALA A 80 -1.40 4.42 -9.56
N GLY A 81 -0.19 3.96 -9.89
CA GLY A 81 0.94 4.00 -8.96
C GLY A 81 1.33 5.42 -8.59
N GLU A 82 1.36 6.33 -9.56
CA GLU A 82 1.67 7.74 -9.30
C GLU A 82 0.62 8.38 -8.40
N HIS A 83 -0.66 8.08 -8.60
CA HIS A 83 -1.73 8.60 -7.76
C HIS A 83 -1.58 8.11 -6.31
N ILE A 84 -1.35 6.82 -6.13
CA ILE A 84 -1.20 6.21 -4.80
C ILE A 84 0.04 6.74 -4.10
N PHE A 85 1.17 6.78 -4.81
CA PHE A 85 2.43 7.25 -4.24
C PHE A 85 2.35 8.73 -3.83
N ARG A 86 1.70 9.55 -4.66
CA ARG A 86 1.51 10.97 -4.36
C ARG A 86 0.71 11.17 -3.08
N ALA A 87 -0.38 10.42 -2.91
CA ALA A 87 -1.22 10.50 -1.72
C ALA A 87 -0.44 10.08 -0.46
N LEU A 88 0.27 8.96 -0.54
CA LEU A 88 1.08 8.45 0.56
C LEU A 88 2.23 9.40 0.90
N SER A 89 2.96 9.86 -0.11
CA SER A 89 4.08 10.78 0.06
C SER A 89 3.67 12.10 0.69
N ALA A 90 2.54 12.66 0.27
CA ALA A 90 2.02 13.91 0.83
C ALA A 90 1.67 13.75 2.32
N TYR A 91 1.05 12.64 2.69
CA TYR A 91 0.74 12.38 4.10
C TYR A 91 2.00 12.25 4.94
N LEU A 92 3.08 11.73 4.37
CA LEU A 92 4.34 11.50 5.07
C LEU A 92 5.30 12.69 5.03
N ASP A 93 4.94 13.78 4.37
CA ASP A 93 5.77 15.00 4.34
C ASP A 93 6.24 15.46 5.72
N PRO A 94 5.39 15.47 6.78
CA PRO A 94 5.85 15.86 8.12
C PRO A 94 6.95 14.95 8.67
N VAL A 95 6.99 13.68 8.29
CA VAL A 95 8.04 12.75 8.70
C VAL A 95 9.37 13.14 8.03
N PHE A 96 9.33 13.43 6.73
CA PHE A 96 10.50 13.91 6.00
C PHE A 96 11.06 15.22 6.56
N ALA A 97 10.19 16.07 7.06
CA ALA A 97 10.61 17.36 7.63
C ALA A 97 11.35 17.21 8.97
N ARG A 98 11.15 16.10 9.69
CA ARG A 98 11.66 15.91 11.06
C ARG A 98 12.78 14.90 11.19
N CYS A 99 12.89 13.96 10.27
CA CYS A 99 13.87 12.88 10.37
C CYS A 99 14.32 12.40 8.99
N LYS A 100 15.39 11.61 9.00
CA LYS A 100 15.87 10.93 7.78
C LYS A 100 15.01 9.71 7.54
N PHE A 101 14.34 9.68 6.41
CA PHE A 101 13.31 8.71 6.10
C PHE A 101 13.40 8.27 4.65
N ALA A 102 13.31 6.98 4.42
CA ALA A 102 13.27 6.40 3.08
C ALA A 102 11.88 5.81 2.82
N LEU A 103 11.25 6.27 1.75
CA LEU A 103 9.94 5.80 1.30
C LEU A 103 10.10 5.15 -0.07
N SER A 104 9.62 3.94 -0.23
CA SER A 104 9.66 3.24 -1.51
C SER A 104 8.33 2.56 -1.81
N PHE A 105 8.02 2.43 -3.10
CA PHE A 105 6.81 1.77 -3.59
C PHE A 105 7.10 1.07 -4.90
N ASP A 106 6.86 -0.24 -4.95
CA ASP A 106 7.04 -1.06 -6.13
C ASP A 106 5.77 -1.83 -6.45
N MET A 107 5.58 -2.14 -7.74
CA MET A 107 4.53 -3.05 -8.20
C MET A 107 5.13 -4.36 -8.68
N GLN A 108 4.47 -5.47 -8.31
CA GLN A 108 4.81 -6.82 -8.77
C GLN A 108 3.58 -7.48 -9.37
N ILE A 109 3.74 -8.07 -10.55
CA ILE A 109 2.65 -8.73 -11.26
C ILE A 109 2.69 -10.23 -10.98
N ASN A 110 1.56 -10.79 -10.54
CA ASN A 110 1.42 -12.21 -10.30
C ASN A 110 1.23 -12.95 -11.61
N ASP A 111 1.87 -14.12 -11.74
CA ASP A 111 1.58 -15.06 -12.79
C ASP A 111 0.20 -15.67 -12.53
N LYS A 112 -0.74 -15.47 -13.47
CA LYS A 112 -2.12 -15.96 -13.33
C LYS A 112 -2.20 -17.49 -13.27
N GLU A 113 -1.23 -18.19 -13.87
CA GLU A 113 -1.21 -19.65 -13.89
C GLU A 113 -0.85 -20.26 -12.53
N THR A 114 -0.18 -19.47 -11.67
CA THR A 114 0.25 -19.93 -10.35
C THR A 114 -0.35 -19.08 -9.23
N SER A 115 -1.52 -18.50 -9.47
CA SER A 115 -2.22 -17.67 -8.49
C SER A 115 -3.66 -18.18 -8.35
N TRP A 116 -4.01 -18.62 -7.15
CA TRP A 116 -5.35 -19.09 -6.82
C TRP A 116 -5.98 -18.17 -5.80
N LYS A 117 -7.29 -17.95 -5.92
CA LYS A 117 -8.01 -17.07 -5.01
C LYS A 117 -9.47 -17.50 -4.87
N ARG A 118 -10.01 -17.22 -3.71
CA ARG A 118 -11.42 -17.36 -3.41
C ARG A 118 -11.82 -16.20 -2.52
N ASN A 119 -12.86 -15.45 -2.94
CA ASN A 119 -13.24 -14.22 -2.27
C ASN A 119 -14.75 -14.04 -2.36
N ASN A 120 -15.42 -13.99 -1.19
CA ASN A 120 -16.84 -13.71 -1.12
C ASN A 120 -17.16 -12.26 -0.69
N ILE A 121 -16.13 -11.42 -0.52
CA ILE A 121 -16.32 -9.99 -0.19
C ILE A 121 -16.97 -9.26 -1.35
N HIS A 122 -16.59 -9.60 -2.58
CA HIS A 122 -17.22 -9.04 -3.79
C HIS A 122 -18.73 -9.22 -3.80
N GLU A 123 -19.20 -10.41 -3.44
CA GLU A 123 -20.62 -10.74 -3.40
C GLU A 123 -21.34 -9.94 -2.32
N ALA A 124 -20.72 -9.84 -1.14
CA ALA A 124 -21.27 -9.06 -0.03
C ALA A 124 -21.41 -7.59 -0.40
N LEU A 125 -20.41 -7.01 -1.06
CA LEU A 125 -20.46 -5.60 -1.50
C LEU A 125 -21.51 -5.38 -2.58
N LYS A 126 -21.69 -6.31 -3.50
CA LYS A 126 -22.75 -6.24 -4.51
C LYS A 126 -24.14 -6.31 -3.87
N ALA A 127 -24.31 -7.21 -2.89
CA ALA A 127 -25.58 -7.34 -2.16
C ALA A 127 -25.91 -6.05 -1.40
N ASP A 128 -24.93 -5.47 -0.72
CA ASP A 128 -25.10 -4.21 0.02
C ASP A 128 -25.46 -3.07 -0.95
N ALA A 129 -24.80 -2.97 -2.08
CA ALA A 129 -25.09 -1.96 -3.09
C ALA A 129 -26.49 -2.13 -3.68
N ALA A 130 -26.97 -3.37 -3.86
CA ALA A 130 -28.30 -3.65 -4.37
C ALA A 130 -29.40 -3.29 -3.36
N HIS A 131 -29.10 -3.34 -2.06
CA HIS A 131 -30.06 -3.01 -0.98
C HIS A 131 -29.91 -1.58 -0.44
N GLY A 132 -28.83 -0.95 -0.78
CA GLY A 132 -28.57 0.44 -0.40
C GLY A 132 -29.02 1.40 -1.46
#